data_9fd6663f75786a5957c913d3c5ad2666
#
_entry.id   9fd6663f75786a5957c913d3c5ad2666
#
_cell.length_a   1.000
_cell.length_b   1.000
_cell.length_c   1.000
_cell.angle_alpha   90.00
_cell.angle_beta   90.00
_cell.angle_gamma   90.00
#
_symmetry.space_group_name_H-M   'P 1'
#
loop_
_entity.id
_entity.type
_entity.pdbx_description
1 polymer ?
#
loop_
_entity_poly.entity_id
_entity_poly.type
_entity_poly.pdbx_seq_one_letter_code
_entity_poly.pdbx_strand_id
1 'polypeptide(L)'
;MKIEIFSTLQAVLETGSLAGAAKALHLTPSAVSMQMKQLEAYVGQQLFDRSGLEVRALPAAYELSELLHGMLTRLDAFRRQPSFQIEGHVQLGMIESMLPVVLPELLKRLKARYPLLHLQTRRGKSAELTNAVKAGDLDAAVVAQPERGVSRLHWQPLLRRGLTLMVPPQERERSLIALLKRYEWIRYDRNTISGAMAAKYIQQRVGGKPAGDLEFDSVRAIAPLVSAGLGISLVPLMEPAISTLYPITVIAPRDAPVLQFSLVTRKADIESRQLIALQEILLAATRAAGREASPDSA
;
A
#
# COMPACT_ATOMS: atom_id res chain seq x y z
N MET A 1 15.82 -14.19 -18.91
CA MET A 1 15.98 -12.79 -18.45
C MET A 1 14.58 -12.25 -18.12
N LYS A 2 14.43 -11.55 -17.00
CA LYS A 2 13.12 -10.98 -16.58
C LYS A 2 13.00 -9.54 -17.05
N ILE A 3 11.79 -9.09 -17.38
CA ILE A 3 11.53 -7.71 -17.86
C ILE A 3 11.91 -6.65 -16.81
N GLU A 4 11.86 -7.01 -15.51
CA GLU A 4 12.24 -6.11 -14.42
C GLU A 4 13.69 -5.62 -14.49
N ILE A 5 14.60 -6.35 -15.16
CA ILE A 5 15.99 -5.93 -15.37
C ILE A 5 16.08 -4.62 -16.17
N PHE A 6 15.12 -4.36 -17.06
CA PHE A 6 15.07 -3.13 -17.85
C PHE A 6 14.67 -1.92 -17.00
N SER A 7 13.74 -2.10 -16.06
CA SER A 7 13.40 -1.06 -15.10
C SER A 7 14.60 -0.74 -14.18
N THR A 8 15.43 -1.74 -13.89
CA THR A 8 16.65 -1.53 -13.11
C THR A 8 17.69 -0.74 -13.90
N LEU A 9 17.89 -1.03 -15.20
CA LEU A 9 18.75 -0.23 -16.08
C LEU A 9 18.32 1.22 -16.11
N GLN A 10 17.03 1.48 -16.33
CA GLN A 10 16.48 2.83 -16.35
C GLN A 10 16.72 3.56 -15.03
N ALA A 11 16.44 2.93 -13.89
CA ALA A 11 16.68 3.52 -12.57
C ALA A 11 18.16 3.84 -12.32
N VAL A 12 19.09 3.00 -12.81
CA VAL A 12 20.55 3.27 -12.72
C VAL A 12 20.92 4.50 -13.54
N LEU A 13 20.38 4.63 -14.76
CA LEU A 13 20.65 5.79 -15.62
C LEU A 13 20.06 7.09 -15.06
N GLU A 14 18.84 7.03 -14.51
CA GLU A 14 18.14 8.18 -13.91
C GLU A 14 18.81 8.66 -12.62
N THR A 15 19.27 7.73 -11.77
CA THR A 15 19.87 8.07 -10.46
C THR A 15 21.38 8.27 -10.53
N GLY A 16 22.01 7.92 -11.64
CA GLY A 16 23.45 8.01 -11.87
C GLY A 16 24.29 7.02 -11.03
N SER A 17 23.68 6.10 -10.28
CA SER A 17 24.40 5.16 -9.42
C SER A 17 23.64 3.87 -9.14
N LEU A 18 24.37 2.76 -8.93
CA LEU A 18 23.77 1.47 -8.51
C LEU A 18 23.08 1.57 -7.13
N ALA A 19 23.64 2.37 -6.23
CA ALA A 19 23.07 2.58 -4.90
C ALA A 19 21.77 3.42 -4.95
N GLY A 20 21.74 4.45 -5.80
CA GLY A 20 20.55 5.26 -6.06
C GLY A 20 19.43 4.42 -6.65
N ALA A 21 19.70 3.61 -7.65
CA ALA A 21 18.74 2.69 -8.24
C ALA A 21 18.23 1.65 -7.23
N ALA A 22 19.10 1.10 -6.39
CA ALA A 22 18.73 0.16 -5.33
C ALA A 22 17.72 0.79 -4.37
N LYS A 23 17.95 2.03 -3.95
CA LYS A 23 17.04 2.79 -3.10
C LYS A 23 15.69 3.06 -3.79
N ALA A 24 15.72 3.48 -5.06
CA ALA A 24 14.52 3.80 -5.84
C ALA A 24 13.63 2.57 -6.07
N LEU A 25 14.22 1.38 -6.22
CA LEU A 25 13.53 0.13 -6.53
C LEU A 25 13.31 -0.77 -5.31
N HIS A 26 13.73 -0.34 -4.12
CA HIS A 26 13.69 -1.14 -2.88
C HIS A 26 14.46 -2.48 -3.00
N LEU A 27 15.58 -2.45 -3.70
CA LEU A 27 16.51 -3.56 -3.87
C LEU A 27 17.80 -3.34 -3.05
N THR A 28 18.64 -4.39 -2.96
CA THR A 28 19.99 -4.22 -2.43
C THR A 28 20.95 -3.78 -3.55
N PRO A 29 22.02 -3.01 -3.25
CA PRO A 29 23.02 -2.63 -4.24
C PRO A 29 23.68 -3.84 -4.94
N SER A 30 23.85 -4.94 -4.21
CA SER A 30 24.35 -6.20 -4.77
C SER A 30 23.40 -6.82 -5.79
N ALA A 31 22.08 -6.77 -5.53
CA ALA A 31 21.06 -7.26 -6.45
C ALA A 31 21.05 -6.43 -7.74
N VAL A 32 21.10 -5.10 -7.63
CA VAL A 32 21.19 -4.20 -8.80
C VAL A 32 22.47 -4.48 -9.61
N SER A 33 23.61 -4.60 -8.92
CA SER A 33 24.89 -4.92 -9.57
C SER A 33 24.84 -6.27 -10.32
N MET A 34 24.24 -7.29 -9.70
CA MET A 34 24.07 -8.61 -10.31
C MET A 34 23.16 -8.55 -11.54
N GLN A 35 22.04 -7.82 -11.47
CA GLN A 35 21.13 -7.65 -12.59
C GLN A 35 21.80 -6.92 -13.77
N MET A 36 22.60 -5.89 -13.51
CA MET A 36 23.35 -5.20 -14.56
C MET A 36 24.41 -6.11 -15.21
N LYS A 37 25.12 -6.94 -14.43
CA LYS A 37 26.05 -7.95 -14.98
C LYS A 37 25.33 -9.00 -15.83
N GLN A 38 24.14 -9.45 -15.41
CA GLN A 38 23.32 -10.37 -16.20
C GLN A 38 22.88 -9.74 -17.53
N LEU A 39 22.54 -8.45 -17.52
CA LEU A 39 22.17 -7.72 -18.70
C LEU A 39 23.35 -7.59 -19.67
N GLU A 40 24.55 -7.19 -19.16
CA GLU A 40 25.79 -7.12 -19.94
C GLU A 40 26.14 -8.48 -20.56
N ALA A 41 26.03 -9.55 -19.79
CA ALA A 41 26.30 -10.91 -20.30
C ALA A 41 25.28 -11.32 -21.40
N TYR A 42 24.03 -10.90 -21.28
CA TYR A 42 23.00 -11.20 -22.27
C TYR A 42 23.19 -10.43 -23.58
N VAL A 43 23.55 -9.13 -23.50
CA VAL A 43 23.79 -8.31 -24.71
C VAL A 43 25.18 -8.50 -25.27
N GLY A 44 26.09 -9.17 -24.55
CA GLY A 44 27.47 -9.42 -24.97
C GLY A 44 28.34 -8.17 -24.98
N GLN A 45 27.95 -7.10 -24.28
CA GLN A 45 28.65 -5.81 -24.29
C GLN A 45 28.65 -5.20 -22.88
N GLN A 46 29.74 -4.51 -22.53
CA GLN A 46 29.80 -3.72 -21.31
C GLN A 46 28.90 -2.49 -21.41
N LEU A 47 28.05 -2.29 -20.39
CA LEU A 47 27.16 -1.16 -20.24
C LEU A 47 27.66 -0.16 -19.20
N PHE A 48 28.55 -0.61 -18.31
CA PHE A 48 29.05 0.18 -17.20
C PHE A 48 30.57 0.05 -17.08
N ASP A 49 31.25 1.18 -16.96
CA ASP A 49 32.66 1.24 -16.56
C ASP A 49 32.75 1.13 -15.02
N ARG A 50 33.50 0.14 -14.56
CA ARG A 50 33.76 -0.17 -13.15
C ARG A 50 35.22 -0.01 -12.75
N SER A 51 36.04 0.61 -13.59
CA SER A 51 37.46 0.79 -13.34
C SER A 51 37.77 1.87 -12.29
N GLY A 52 36.82 2.77 -12.04
CA GLY A 52 36.94 3.85 -11.09
C GLY A 52 36.26 3.55 -9.74
N LEU A 53 36.30 4.53 -8.82
CA LEU A 53 35.63 4.49 -7.53
C LEU A 53 34.08 4.47 -7.67
N GLU A 54 33.57 5.00 -8.76
CA GLU A 54 32.15 5.04 -9.07
C GLU A 54 31.86 4.32 -10.39
N VAL A 55 30.75 3.61 -10.44
CA VAL A 55 30.27 2.94 -11.65
C VAL A 55 29.64 3.98 -12.58
N ARG A 56 30.18 4.10 -13.80
CA ARG A 56 29.69 5.04 -14.83
C ARG A 56 29.02 4.31 -15.97
N ALA A 57 27.87 4.83 -16.42
CA ALA A 57 27.19 4.31 -17.59
C ALA A 57 27.99 4.66 -18.87
N LEU A 58 28.18 3.66 -19.74
CA LEU A 58 28.76 3.82 -21.07
C LEU A 58 27.66 4.22 -22.08
N PRO A 59 28.02 4.79 -23.24
CA PRO A 59 27.07 5.14 -24.30
C PRO A 59 26.12 4.00 -24.66
N ALA A 60 26.64 2.77 -24.74
CA ALA A 60 25.85 1.56 -25.00
C ALA A 60 24.70 1.33 -24.01
N ALA A 61 24.82 1.79 -22.75
CA ALA A 61 23.74 1.67 -21.76
C ALA A 61 22.57 2.59 -22.11
N TYR A 62 22.84 3.79 -22.59
CA TYR A 62 21.80 4.74 -23.03
C TYR A 62 21.12 4.26 -24.31
N GLU A 63 21.90 3.82 -25.30
CA GLU A 63 21.38 3.24 -26.55
C GLU A 63 20.45 2.05 -26.26
N LEU A 64 20.90 1.14 -25.41
CA LEU A 64 20.07 0.00 -25.00
C LEU A 64 18.79 0.45 -24.28
N SER A 65 18.88 1.44 -23.40
CA SER A 65 17.72 1.98 -22.69
C SER A 65 16.69 2.58 -23.64
N GLU A 66 17.12 3.34 -24.65
CA GLU A 66 16.23 3.90 -25.69
C GLU A 66 15.55 2.81 -26.52
N LEU A 67 16.32 1.81 -26.97
CA LEU A 67 15.76 0.66 -27.70
C LEU A 67 14.71 -0.08 -26.88
N LEU A 68 14.99 -0.33 -25.60
CA LEU A 68 14.08 -1.02 -24.71
C LEU A 68 12.83 -0.19 -24.39
N HIS A 69 12.97 1.12 -24.22
CA HIS A 69 11.84 2.04 -24.04
C HIS A 69 10.92 1.99 -25.27
N GLY A 70 11.48 2.05 -26.46
CA GLY A 70 10.73 1.90 -27.71
C GLY A 70 9.99 0.56 -27.83
N MET A 71 10.64 -0.54 -27.43
CA MET A 71 10.00 -1.87 -27.40
C MET A 71 8.88 -1.97 -26.37
N LEU A 72 9.08 -1.48 -25.17
CA LEU A 72 8.05 -1.47 -24.11
C LEU A 72 6.84 -0.63 -24.53
N THR A 73 7.07 0.53 -25.15
CA THR A 73 6.00 1.37 -25.69
C THR A 73 5.20 0.65 -26.80
N ARG A 74 5.88 -0.07 -27.70
CA ARG A 74 5.22 -0.89 -28.73
C ARG A 74 4.49 -2.08 -28.13
N LEU A 75 5.04 -2.72 -27.12
CA LEU A 75 4.38 -3.80 -26.40
C LEU A 75 3.10 -3.30 -25.70
N ASP A 76 3.17 -2.14 -25.07
CA ASP A 76 2.00 -1.50 -24.45
C ASP A 76 0.96 -1.09 -25.51
N ALA A 77 1.38 -0.58 -26.67
CA ALA A 77 0.47 -0.30 -27.78
C ALA A 77 -0.19 -1.59 -28.31
N PHE A 78 0.58 -2.68 -28.42
CA PHE A 78 0.06 -3.99 -28.81
C PHE A 78 -0.95 -4.53 -27.79
N ARG A 79 -0.69 -4.39 -26.48
CA ARG A 79 -1.62 -4.76 -25.41
C ARG A 79 -2.93 -3.94 -25.43
N ARG A 80 -2.91 -2.74 -26.02
CA ARG A 80 -4.08 -1.86 -26.18
C ARG A 80 -4.90 -2.15 -27.45
N GLN A 81 -4.47 -3.09 -28.31
CA GLN A 81 -5.27 -3.49 -29.46
C GLN A 81 -6.59 -4.15 -29.01
N PRO A 82 -7.70 -3.97 -29.73
CA PRO A 82 -9.02 -4.51 -29.36
C PRO A 82 -9.02 -6.02 -29.06
N SER A 83 -8.18 -6.79 -29.78
CA SER A 83 -8.01 -8.23 -29.55
C SER A 83 -7.34 -8.60 -28.23
N PHE A 84 -6.74 -7.63 -27.54
CA PHE A 84 -6.07 -7.80 -26.24
C PHE A 84 -6.65 -6.90 -25.13
N GLN A 85 -7.77 -6.22 -25.40
CA GLN A 85 -8.45 -5.43 -24.38
C GLN A 85 -8.86 -6.34 -23.21
N ILE A 86 -8.54 -5.88 -22.00
CA ILE A 86 -9.01 -6.55 -20.80
C ILE A 86 -10.43 -6.07 -20.54
N GLU A 87 -11.37 -7.00 -20.64
CA GLU A 87 -12.80 -6.76 -20.46
C GLU A 87 -13.41 -7.69 -19.43
N GLY A 88 -14.63 -7.43 -19.03
CA GLY A 88 -15.40 -8.26 -18.12
C GLY A 88 -15.66 -7.57 -16.78
N HIS A 89 -15.95 -8.37 -15.75
CA HIS A 89 -16.32 -7.89 -14.43
C HIS A 89 -15.37 -8.45 -13.38
N VAL A 90 -15.03 -7.64 -12.39
CA VAL A 90 -14.30 -8.05 -11.20
C VAL A 90 -15.07 -7.62 -9.96
N GLN A 91 -15.33 -8.57 -9.06
CA GLN A 91 -15.94 -8.33 -7.76
C GLN A 91 -14.84 -8.10 -6.72
N LEU A 92 -14.66 -6.84 -6.29
CA LEU A 92 -13.63 -6.43 -5.35
C LEU A 92 -14.22 -6.12 -3.97
N GLY A 93 -13.81 -6.89 -2.96
CA GLY A 93 -14.03 -6.53 -1.57
C GLY A 93 -13.07 -5.43 -1.10
N MET A 94 -13.55 -4.51 -0.29
CA MET A 94 -12.68 -3.49 0.31
C MET A 94 -13.13 -3.13 1.72
N ILE A 95 -12.17 -3.05 2.65
CA ILE A 95 -12.46 -2.60 4.01
C ILE A 95 -12.71 -1.09 4.03
N GLU A 96 -13.51 -0.65 5.01
CA GLU A 96 -13.97 0.74 5.19
C GLU A 96 -12.84 1.76 5.08
N SER A 97 -11.74 1.54 5.83
CA SER A 97 -10.64 2.49 5.92
C SER A 97 -9.86 2.69 4.60
N MET A 98 -9.97 1.76 3.66
CA MET A 98 -9.28 1.84 2.35
C MET A 98 -10.13 2.51 1.26
N LEU A 99 -11.45 2.53 1.42
CA LEU A 99 -12.36 3.06 0.40
C LEU A 99 -12.05 4.53 0.03
N PRO A 100 -12.01 5.50 0.97
CA PRO A 100 -11.83 6.90 0.61
C PRO A 100 -10.43 7.19 0.03
N VAL A 101 -9.46 6.36 0.37
CA VAL A 101 -8.03 6.58 0.03
C VAL A 101 -7.66 5.95 -1.31
N VAL A 102 -8.20 4.77 -1.60
CA VAL A 102 -7.76 3.97 -2.75
C VAL A 102 -8.77 3.97 -3.88
N LEU A 103 -10.08 3.91 -3.57
CA LEU A 103 -11.13 3.70 -4.58
C LEU A 103 -11.21 4.82 -5.64
N PRO A 104 -11.11 6.12 -5.30
CA PRO A 104 -11.18 7.18 -6.30
C PRO A 104 -10.07 7.08 -7.35
N GLU A 105 -8.82 6.90 -6.90
CA GLU A 105 -7.66 6.81 -7.79
C GLU A 105 -7.66 5.47 -8.57
N LEU A 106 -8.08 4.38 -7.92
CA LEU A 106 -8.30 3.09 -8.57
C LEU A 106 -9.27 3.22 -9.75
N LEU A 107 -10.45 3.80 -9.53
CA LEU A 107 -11.48 3.93 -10.56
C LEU A 107 -11.05 4.88 -11.69
N LYS A 108 -10.38 5.99 -11.36
CA LYS A 108 -9.82 6.92 -12.36
C LYS A 108 -8.83 6.21 -13.28
N ARG A 109 -7.89 5.46 -12.72
CA ARG A 109 -6.89 4.70 -13.48
C ARG A 109 -7.52 3.54 -14.26
N LEU A 110 -8.47 2.84 -13.65
CA LEU A 110 -9.17 1.74 -14.28
C LEU A 110 -9.89 2.20 -15.57
N LYS A 111 -10.66 3.29 -15.48
CA LYS A 111 -11.37 3.86 -16.63
C LYS A 111 -10.42 4.34 -17.71
N ALA A 112 -9.28 4.93 -17.34
CA ALA A 112 -8.30 5.42 -18.30
C ALA A 112 -7.57 4.29 -19.04
N ARG A 113 -7.23 3.18 -18.34
CA ARG A 113 -6.37 2.13 -18.88
C ARG A 113 -7.13 0.89 -19.37
N TYR A 114 -8.23 0.55 -18.71
CA TYR A 114 -9.05 -0.64 -18.99
C TYR A 114 -10.54 -0.28 -19.02
N PRO A 115 -10.99 0.49 -20.02
CA PRO A 115 -12.36 1.04 -20.06
C PRO A 115 -13.46 -0.02 -20.12
N LEU A 116 -13.14 -1.24 -20.58
CA LEU A 116 -14.07 -2.36 -20.68
C LEU A 116 -14.03 -3.30 -19.45
N LEU A 117 -13.17 -3.01 -18.48
CA LEU A 117 -13.14 -3.75 -17.22
C LEU A 117 -14.03 -3.06 -16.19
N HIS A 118 -15.10 -3.73 -15.81
CA HIS A 118 -16.09 -3.23 -14.86
C HIS A 118 -15.77 -3.73 -13.45
N LEU A 119 -15.74 -2.83 -12.49
CA LEU A 119 -15.50 -3.13 -11.11
C LEU A 119 -16.80 -3.03 -10.30
N GLN A 120 -17.17 -4.12 -9.62
CA GLN A 120 -18.19 -4.13 -8.59
C GLN A 120 -17.52 -4.16 -7.24
N THR A 121 -17.90 -3.25 -6.33
CA THR A 121 -17.26 -3.16 -5.02
C THR A 121 -18.21 -3.61 -3.91
N ARG A 122 -17.69 -4.37 -2.94
CA ARG A 122 -18.38 -4.76 -1.71
C ARG A 122 -17.60 -4.34 -0.49
N ARG A 123 -18.25 -3.60 0.43
CA ARG A 123 -17.66 -3.27 1.74
C ARG A 123 -17.87 -4.42 2.72
N GLY A 124 -16.88 -4.63 3.60
CA GLY A 124 -16.97 -5.64 4.67
C GLY A 124 -15.74 -5.61 5.56
N LYS A 125 -15.72 -6.47 6.57
CA LYS A 125 -14.58 -6.67 7.47
C LYS A 125 -13.55 -7.62 6.82
N SER A 126 -12.27 -7.49 7.20
CA SER A 126 -11.18 -8.28 6.61
C SER A 126 -11.46 -9.79 6.60
N ALA A 127 -11.94 -10.34 7.70
CA ALA A 127 -12.25 -11.77 7.81
C ALA A 127 -13.38 -12.20 6.87
N GLU A 128 -14.46 -11.42 6.82
CA GLU A 128 -15.61 -11.66 5.94
C GLU A 128 -15.21 -11.64 4.46
N LEU A 129 -14.51 -10.57 4.05
CA LEU A 129 -14.05 -10.40 2.67
C LEU A 129 -13.05 -11.49 2.27
N THR A 130 -12.13 -11.87 3.17
CA THR A 130 -11.18 -12.96 2.93
C THR A 130 -11.90 -14.30 2.74
N ASN A 131 -12.92 -14.58 3.54
CA ASN A 131 -13.75 -15.78 3.40
C ASN A 131 -14.54 -15.77 2.08
N ALA A 132 -15.09 -14.61 1.68
CA ALA A 132 -15.79 -14.47 0.41
C ALA A 132 -14.86 -14.69 -0.81
N VAL A 133 -13.61 -14.22 -0.76
CA VAL A 133 -12.60 -14.56 -1.79
C VAL A 133 -12.32 -16.06 -1.81
N LYS A 134 -12.15 -16.67 -0.64
CA LYS A 134 -11.91 -18.11 -0.53
C LYS A 134 -13.09 -18.95 -1.08
N ALA A 135 -14.33 -18.50 -0.86
CA ALA A 135 -15.54 -19.16 -1.35
C ALA A 135 -15.77 -18.94 -2.86
N GLY A 136 -15.20 -17.90 -3.45
CA GLY A 136 -15.41 -17.51 -4.85
C GLY A 136 -16.52 -16.47 -5.05
N ASP A 137 -17.10 -15.96 -3.96
CA ASP A 137 -18.11 -14.89 -3.99
C ASP A 137 -17.51 -13.53 -4.33
N LEU A 138 -16.19 -13.40 -4.17
CA LEU A 138 -15.37 -12.26 -4.62
C LEU A 138 -14.17 -12.78 -5.38
N ASP A 139 -13.72 -12.01 -6.36
CA ASP A 139 -12.51 -12.32 -7.12
C ASP A 139 -11.26 -11.89 -6.34
N ALA A 140 -11.35 -10.78 -5.65
CA ALA A 140 -10.27 -10.20 -4.85
C ALA A 140 -10.80 -9.38 -3.68
N ALA A 141 -9.94 -9.09 -2.69
CA ALA A 141 -10.26 -8.12 -1.66
C ALA A 141 -9.04 -7.34 -1.17
N VAL A 142 -9.23 -6.07 -0.86
CA VAL A 142 -8.23 -5.22 -0.18
C VAL A 142 -8.56 -5.22 1.31
N VAL A 143 -7.67 -5.80 2.11
CA VAL A 143 -7.91 -6.09 3.53
C VAL A 143 -6.66 -5.83 4.39
N ALA A 144 -6.84 -5.66 5.69
CA ALA A 144 -5.73 -5.78 6.63
C ALA A 144 -5.31 -7.26 6.67
N GLN A 145 -4.02 -7.52 6.47
CA GLN A 145 -3.48 -8.88 6.43
C GLN A 145 -3.34 -9.43 7.85
N PRO A 146 -3.86 -10.64 8.15
CA PRO A 146 -3.62 -11.29 9.43
C PRO A 146 -2.16 -11.72 9.56
N GLU A 147 -1.65 -11.83 10.80
CA GLU A 147 -0.28 -12.28 11.08
C GLU A 147 0.02 -13.68 10.48
N ARG A 148 -0.96 -14.55 10.49
CA ARG A 148 -0.88 -15.87 9.85
C ARG A 148 -1.73 -15.87 8.59
N GLY A 149 -1.08 -16.05 7.45
CA GLY A 149 -1.74 -16.15 6.16
C GLY A 149 -2.65 -17.38 6.08
N VAL A 150 -3.74 -17.28 5.30
CA VAL A 150 -4.64 -18.40 5.01
C VAL A 150 -4.06 -19.20 3.84
N SER A 151 -3.88 -20.53 4.01
CA SER A 151 -3.49 -21.43 2.92
C SER A 151 -4.49 -21.35 1.76
N ARG A 152 -4.03 -21.52 0.52
CA ARG A 152 -4.79 -21.39 -0.75
C ARG A 152 -5.09 -19.96 -1.20
N LEU A 153 -4.74 -18.93 -0.42
CA LEU A 153 -4.84 -17.54 -0.85
C LEU A 153 -3.46 -16.99 -1.16
N HIS A 154 -3.44 -16.07 -2.11
CA HIS A 154 -2.28 -15.24 -2.45
C HIS A 154 -2.46 -13.86 -1.84
N TRP A 155 -1.39 -13.33 -1.26
CA TRP A 155 -1.38 -12.05 -0.58
C TRP A 155 -0.36 -11.14 -1.25
N GLN A 156 -0.83 -10.14 -1.97
CA GLN A 156 0.01 -9.11 -2.55
C GLN A 156 0.05 -7.90 -1.62
N PRO A 157 1.19 -7.59 -0.99
CA PRO A 157 1.33 -6.40 -0.16
C PRO A 157 1.06 -5.11 -0.97
N LEU A 158 0.26 -4.21 -0.41
CA LEU A 158 -0.06 -2.91 -1.01
C LEU A 158 0.60 -1.76 -0.25
N LEU A 159 0.33 -1.65 1.05
CA LEU A 159 0.92 -0.60 1.89
C LEU A 159 0.99 -1.03 3.35
N ARG A 160 1.83 -0.34 4.12
CA ARG A 160 1.95 -0.49 5.57
C ARG A 160 1.54 0.80 6.26
N ARG A 161 0.86 0.68 7.41
CA ARG A 161 0.46 1.83 8.21
C ARG A 161 0.57 1.52 9.70
N GLY A 162 1.25 2.39 10.44
CA GLY A 162 1.28 2.36 11.90
C GLY A 162 -0.06 2.80 12.49
N LEU A 163 -0.38 2.30 13.68
CA LEU A 163 -1.47 2.85 14.47
C LEU A 163 -1.09 4.26 14.96
N THR A 164 -2.05 5.16 14.92
CA THR A 164 -1.89 6.57 15.26
C THR A 164 -2.90 6.94 16.33
N LEU A 165 -2.47 7.69 17.33
CA LEU A 165 -3.34 8.18 18.39
C LEU A 165 -3.95 9.52 17.97
N MET A 166 -5.27 9.59 17.94
CA MET A 166 -6.04 10.81 17.76
C MET A 166 -6.44 11.36 19.13
N VAL A 167 -6.15 12.64 19.37
CA VAL A 167 -6.47 13.36 20.60
C VAL A 167 -7.11 14.70 20.28
N PRO A 168 -7.81 15.34 21.25
CA PRO A 168 -8.43 16.66 21.03
C PRO A 168 -7.44 17.70 20.49
N PRO A 169 -7.89 18.72 19.76
CA PRO A 169 -7.03 19.61 18.98
C PRO A 169 -6.04 20.43 19.80
N GLN A 170 -6.35 20.71 21.06
CA GLN A 170 -5.50 21.54 21.94
C GLN A 170 -4.62 20.70 22.88
N GLU A 171 -4.68 19.36 22.79
CA GLU A 171 -3.93 18.47 23.65
C GLU A 171 -2.42 18.51 23.33
N ARG A 172 -1.62 18.75 24.38
CA ARG A 172 -0.16 18.82 24.29
C ARG A 172 0.53 17.58 24.88
N GLU A 173 -0.18 16.82 25.72
CA GLU A 173 0.36 15.59 26.29
C GLU A 173 0.63 14.56 25.17
N ARG A 174 1.75 13.87 25.26
CA ARG A 174 2.19 12.84 24.30
C ARG A 174 2.23 11.44 24.89
N SER A 175 2.17 11.34 26.23
CA SER A 175 2.17 10.06 26.92
C SER A 175 0.81 9.38 26.81
N LEU A 176 0.77 8.23 26.15
CA LEU A 176 -0.44 7.42 26.03
C LEU A 176 -1.06 7.10 27.41
N ILE A 177 -0.23 6.80 28.41
CA ILE A 177 -0.69 6.45 29.77
C ILE A 177 -1.33 7.68 30.44
N ALA A 178 -0.73 8.87 30.32
CA ALA A 178 -1.27 10.09 30.86
C ALA A 178 -2.60 10.47 30.19
N LEU A 179 -2.67 10.33 28.88
CA LEU A 179 -3.87 10.60 28.09
C LEU A 179 -5.03 9.65 28.46
N LEU A 180 -4.78 8.35 28.64
CA LEU A 180 -5.79 7.37 29.02
C LEU A 180 -6.27 7.50 30.49
N LYS A 181 -5.56 8.25 31.35
CA LYS A 181 -6.06 8.64 32.68
C LYS A 181 -6.99 9.84 32.63
N ARG A 182 -6.95 10.63 31.59
CA ARG A 182 -7.63 11.91 31.43
C ARG A 182 -8.85 11.85 30.50
N TYR A 183 -8.76 10.95 29.50
CA TYR A 183 -9.80 10.79 28.47
C TYR A 183 -10.29 9.35 28.43
N GLU A 184 -11.55 9.18 28.07
CA GLU A 184 -12.09 7.89 27.74
C GLU A 184 -11.48 7.38 26.42
N TRP A 185 -11.30 6.08 26.35
CA TRP A 185 -10.85 5.44 25.13
C TRP A 185 -12.03 5.08 24.23
N ILE A 186 -12.18 5.79 23.12
CA ILE A 186 -13.10 5.44 22.03
C ILE A 186 -12.45 4.33 21.21
N ARG A 187 -12.97 3.12 21.27
CA ARG A 187 -12.38 1.93 20.67
C ARG A 187 -12.64 1.89 19.17
N TYR A 188 -11.62 1.48 18.41
CA TYR A 188 -11.85 0.93 17.09
C TYR A 188 -12.33 -0.52 17.25
N ASP A 189 -13.32 -0.95 16.44
CA ASP A 189 -13.99 -2.26 16.58
C ASP A 189 -12.99 -3.42 16.75
N ARG A 190 -13.05 -4.05 17.92
CA ARG A 190 -12.18 -5.16 18.35
C ARG A 190 -12.33 -6.41 17.47
N ASN A 191 -13.42 -6.53 16.70
CA ASN A 191 -13.61 -7.60 15.74
C ASN A 191 -12.91 -7.37 14.41
N THR A 192 -12.15 -6.26 14.30
CA THR A 192 -11.24 -5.97 13.19
C THR A 192 -9.80 -6.26 13.60
N ILE A 193 -8.93 -6.53 12.62
CA ILE A 193 -7.49 -6.71 12.87
C ILE A 193 -6.90 -5.45 13.51
N SER A 194 -7.27 -4.28 13.02
CA SER A 194 -6.81 -2.99 13.53
C SER A 194 -7.23 -2.75 14.97
N GLY A 195 -8.50 -3.00 15.30
CA GLY A 195 -9.02 -2.79 16.64
C GLY A 195 -8.48 -3.79 17.65
N ALA A 196 -8.36 -5.07 17.27
CA ALA A 196 -7.71 -6.08 18.11
C ALA A 196 -6.25 -5.72 18.41
N MET A 197 -5.52 -5.23 17.40
CA MET A 197 -4.13 -4.80 17.55
C MET A 197 -4.02 -3.55 18.43
N ALA A 198 -4.91 -2.56 18.28
CA ALA A 198 -4.98 -1.38 19.14
C ALA A 198 -5.28 -1.75 20.58
N ALA A 199 -6.25 -2.65 20.80
CA ALA A 199 -6.62 -3.12 22.13
C ALA A 199 -5.46 -3.84 22.83
N LYS A 200 -4.78 -4.74 22.14
CA LYS A 200 -3.59 -5.44 22.66
C LYS A 200 -2.46 -4.46 23.02
N TYR A 201 -2.19 -3.51 22.13
CA TYR A 201 -1.15 -2.50 22.37
C TYR A 201 -1.43 -1.64 23.61
N ILE A 202 -2.66 -1.15 23.77
CA ILE A 202 -3.07 -0.36 24.92
C ILE A 202 -3.03 -1.20 26.21
N GLN A 203 -3.57 -2.41 26.20
CA GLN A 203 -3.59 -3.31 27.35
C GLN A 203 -2.20 -3.61 27.89
N GLN A 204 -1.23 -3.84 27.00
CA GLN A 204 0.16 -4.10 27.37
C GLN A 204 0.84 -2.93 28.10
N ARG A 205 0.36 -1.69 27.91
CA ARG A 205 0.97 -0.48 28.48
C ARG A 205 0.28 0.04 29.71
N VAL A 206 -1.01 -0.17 29.83
CA VAL A 206 -1.80 0.39 30.93
C VAL A 206 -1.94 -0.57 32.11
N GLY A 207 -1.66 -1.87 31.89
CA GLY A 207 -1.76 -2.89 32.93
C GLY A 207 -3.20 -3.16 33.41
N GLY A 208 -4.20 -2.65 32.68
CA GLY A 208 -5.61 -2.77 33.03
C GLY A 208 -6.56 -2.47 31.84
N LYS A 209 -7.86 -2.46 32.08
CA LYS A 209 -8.85 -2.09 31.07
C LYS A 209 -9.07 -0.56 31.15
N PRO A 210 -8.71 0.22 30.11
CA PRO A 210 -9.02 1.65 30.08
C PRO A 210 -10.52 1.92 30.11
N ALA A 211 -10.93 3.06 30.69
CA ALA A 211 -12.30 3.51 30.68
C ALA A 211 -12.78 3.83 29.26
N GLY A 212 -14.07 3.65 29.03
CA GLY A 212 -14.76 3.96 27.77
C GLY A 212 -15.52 2.75 27.23
N ASP A 213 -16.78 2.99 26.83
CA ASP A 213 -17.69 1.96 26.32
C ASP A 213 -18.02 2.17 24.83
N LEU A 214 -17.59 3.30 24.25
CA LEU A 214 -17.83 3.59 22.84
C LEU A 214 -16.90 2.76 21.94
N GLU A 215 -17.49 2.15 20.91
CA GLU A 215 -16.78 1.34 19.92
C GLU A 215 -17.37 1.57 18.52
N PHE A 216 -16.49 1.86 17.54
CA PHE A 216 -16.89 2.13 16.15
C PHE A 216 -15.93 1.44 15.18
N ASP A 217 -16.41 1.12 13.98
CA ASP A 217 -15.63 0.49 12.91
C ASP A 217 -15.11 1.49 11.85
N SER A 218 -15.31 2.79 12.09
CA SER A 218 -14.94 3.85 11.16
C SER A 218 -14.20 5.00 11.85
N VAL A 219 -13.04 5.39 11.30
CA VAL A 219 -12.30 6.57 11.77
C VAL A 219 -13.14 7.84 11.58
N ARG A 220 -13.98 7.90 10.54
CA ARG A 220 -14.87 9.04 10.28
C ARG A 220 -15.97 9.19 11.34
N ALA A 221 -16.38 8.11 11.99
CA ALA A 221 -17.30 8.15 13.13
C ALA A 221 -16.58 8.56 14.42
N ILE A 222 -15.32 8.18 14.58
CA ILE A 222 -14.52 8.46 15.77
C ILE A 222 -14.00 9.90 15.79
N ALA A 223 -13.52 10.41 14.65
CA ALA A 223 -12.84 11.71 14.56
C ALA A 223 -13.67 12.88 15.11
N PRO A 224 -15.00 13.04 14.83
CA PRO A 224 -15.81 14.11 15.39
C PRO A 224 -15.92 14.03 16.92
N LEU A 225 -15.98 12.82 17.50
CA LEU A 225 -16.02 12.63 18.94
C LEU A 225 -14.72 13.06 19.62
N VAL A 226 -13.58 12.68 19.02
CA VAL A 226 -12.28 13.13 19.49
C VAL A 226 -12.12 14.65 19.35
N SER A 227 -12.54 15.23 18.22
CA SER A 227 -12.55 16.67 17.98
C SER A 227 -13.37 17.44 19.03
N ALA A 228 -14.48 16.87 19.46
CA ALA A 228 -15.34 17.41 20.52
C ALA A 228 -14.79 17.21 21.94
N GLY A 229 -13.64 16.58 22.12
CA GLY A 229 -13.01 16.33 23.42
C GLY A 229 -13.64 15.18 24.22
N LEU A 230 -14.49 14.35 23.59
CA LEU A 230 -15.21 13.26 24.24
C LEU A 230 -14.37 12.01 24.50
N GLY A 231 -13.13 11.99 24.01
CA GLY A 231 -12.22 10.87 24.23
C GLY A 231 -11.02 10.90 23.28
N ILE A 232 -10.24 9.82 23.30
CA ILE A 232 -9.10 9.59 22.43
C ILE A 232 -9.21 8.24 21.75
N SER A 233 -8.55 8.05 20.61
CA SER A 233 -8.62 6.78 19.89
C SER A 233 -7.30 6.42 19.23
N LEU A 234 -6.97 5.12 19.20
CA LEU A 234 -5.81 4.57 18.51
C LEU A 234 -6.30 3.80 17.27
N VAL A 235 -5.99 4.34 16.08
CA VAL A 235 -6.56 3.89 14.81
C VAL A 235 -5.51 3.82 13.70
N PRO A 236 -5.73 3.05 12.62
CA PRO A 236 -4.95 3.19 11.40
C PRO A 236 -5.46 4.42 10.63
N LEU A 237 -4.81 5.56 10.82
CA LEU A 237 -5.19 6.78 10.11
C LEU A 237 -4.74 6.69 8.64
N MET A 238 -5.69 6.39 7.76
CA MET A 238 -5.45 6.21 6.34
C MET A 238 -5.63 7.49 5.55
N GLU A 239 -6.55 8.36 5.99
CA GLU A 239 -6.97 9.60 5.33
C GLU A 239 -6.44 10.81 6.11
N PRO A 240 -5.32 11.45 5.69
CA PRO A 240 -4.80 12.63 6.39
C PRO A 240 -5.78 13.81 6.42
N ALA A 241 -6.59 13.97 5.37
CA ALA A 241 -7.60 15.02 5.25
C ALA A 241 -8.67 15.00 6.37
N ILE A 242 -8.78 13.90 7.14
CA ILE A 242 -9.69 13.83 8.29
C ILE A 242 -9.38 14.91 9.33
N SER A 243 -8.10 15.29 9.50
CA SER A 243 -7.67 16.34 10.43
C SER A 243 -8.06 17.75 9.94
N THR A 244 -8.34 17.91 8.65
CA THR A 244 -8.87 19.16 8.08
C THR A 244 -10.37 19.26 8.29
N LEU A 245 -11.09 18.12 8.20
CA LEU A 245 -12.52 18.06 8.41
C LEU A 245 -12.90 18.17 9.91
N TYR A 246 -12.12 17.54 10.76
CA TYR A 246 -12.31 17.53 12.21
C TYR A 246 -11.00 17.94 12.88
N PRO A 247 -10.94 19.11 13.53
CA PRO A 247 -9.75 19.54 14.26
C PRO A 247 -9.37 18.49 15.31
N ILE A 248 -8.25 17.81 15.09
CA ILE A 248 -7.66 16.81 15.98
C ILE A 248 -6.15 16.95 15.98
N THR A 249 -5.51 16.57 17.08
CA THR A 249 -4.07 16.36 17.13
C THR A 249 -3.77 14.89 16.90
N VAL A 250 -2.78 14.62 16.07
CA VAL A 250 -2.36 13.27 15.68
C VAL A 250 -0.99 12.98 16.26
N ILE A 251 -0.87 11.88 16.98
CA ILE A 251 0.37 11.44 17.61
C ILE A 251 0.71 10.05 17.06
N ALA A 252 1.91 9.90 16.49
CA ALA A 252 2.44 8.60 16.07
C ALA A 252 3.34 8.04 17.19
N PRO A 253 2.90 7.06 17.97
CA PRO A 253 3.75 6.44 18.99
C PRO A 253 4.90 5.71 18.28
N ARG A 254 6.14 5.87 18.79
CA ARG A 254 7.37 5.32 18.16
C ARG A 254 7.35 3.81 17.96
N ASP A 255 6.66 3.10 18.86
CA ASP A 255 6.57 1.65 18.93
C ASP A 255 5.14 1.14 18.61
N ALA A 256 4.33 1.96 17.95
CA ALA A 256 3.00 1.56 17.55
C ALA A 256 3.05 0.38 16.57
N PRO A 257 2.16 -0.60 16.72
CA PRO A 257 2.08 -1.71 15.79
C PRO A 257 1.80 -1.23 14.37
N VAL A 258 2.39 -1.93 13.40
CA VAL A 258 2.24 -1.63 11.98
C VAL A 258 1.36 -2.68 11.32
N LEU A 259 0.30 -2.22 10.67
CA LEU A 259 -0.59 -3.05 9.88
C LEU A 259 -0.06 -3.17 8.44
N GLN A 260 -0.14 -4.39 7.90
CA GLN A 260 0.02 -4.64 6.47
C GLN A 260 -1.36 -4.68 5.82
N PHE A 261 -1.57 -3.86 4.79
CA PHE A 261 -2.74 -3.93 3.92
C PHE A 261 -2.36 -4.61 2.62
N SER A 262 -3.16 -5.57 2.19
CA SER A 262 -2.84 -6.43 1.04
C SER A 262 -4.06 -6.66 0.17
N LEU A 263 -3.80 -6.90 -1.11
CA LEU A 263 -4.77 -7.52 -2.01
C LEU A 263 -4.71 -9.03 -1.78
N VAL A 264 -5.85 -9.64 -1.50
CA VAL A 264 -5.99 -11.10 -1.39
C VAL A 264 -6.77 -11.64 -2.58
N THR A 265 -6.28 -12.73 -3.16
CA THR A 265 -6.89 -13.46 -4.28
C THR A 265 -6.77 -14.97 -4.06
N ARG A 266 -7.53 -15.78 -4.76
CA ARG A 266 -7.27 -17.21 -4.81
C ARG A 266 -5.96 -17.49 -5.56
N LYS A 267 -5.19 -18.48 -5.13
CA LYS A 267 -3.96 -18.87 -5.84
C LYS A 267 -4.23 -19.36 -7.26
N ALA A 268 -5.39 -19.96 -7.50
CA ALA A 268 -5.79 -20.44 -8.81
C ALA A 268 -6.01 -19.31 -9.84
N ASP A 269 -6.30 -18.10 -9.39
CA ASP A 269 -6.69 -16.99 -10.25
C ASP A 269 -5.57 -15.96 -10.45
N ILE A 270 -4.37 -16.22 -9.94
CA ILE A 270 -3.23 -15.27 -10.00
C ILE A 270 -2.90 -14.89 -11.45
N GLU A 271 -3.08 -15.81 -12.39
CA GLU A 271 -2.80 -15.61 -13.82
C GLU A 271 -3.97 -14.96 -14.58
N SER A 272 -5.09 -14.68 -13.90
CA SER A 272 -6.22 -13.97 -14.49
C SER A 272 -5.80 -12.58 -14.98
N ARG A 273 -6.03 -12.29 -16.25
CA ARG A 273 -5.68 -11.00 -16.88
C ARG A 273 -6.35 -9.82 -16.19
N GLN A 274 -7.61 -9.99 -15.76
CA GLN A 274 -8.37 -8.99 -15.03
C GLN A 274 -7.75 -8.71 -13.66
N LEU A 275 -7.34 -9.77 -12.93
CA LEU A 275 -6.73 -9.61 -11.61
C LEU A 275 -5.32 -9.04 -11.68
N ILE A 276 -4.54 -9.40 -12.70
CA ILE A 276 -3.23 -8.79 -12.96
C ILE A 276 -3.39 -7.28 -13.22
N ALA A 277 -4.35 -6.89 -14.06
CA ALA A 277 -4.64 -5.49 -14.34
C ALA A 277 -5.10 -4.74 -13.08
N LEU A 278 -6.01 -5.34 -12.29
CA LEU A 278 -6.46 -4.77 -11.03
C LEU A 278 -5.31 -4.57 -10.05
N GLN A 279 -4.45 -5.58 -9.89
CA GLN A 279 -3.28 -5.52 -9.01
C GLN A 279 -2.33 -4.38 -9.40
N GLU A 280 -2.03 -4.25 -10.70
CA GLU A 280 -1.17 -3.18 -11.21
C GLU A 280 -1.71 -1.79 -10.87
N ILE A 281 -3.00 -1.57 -11.09
CA ILE A 281 -3.65 -0.29 -10.79
C ILE A 281 -3.71 -0.04 -9.28
N LEU A 282 -4.02 -1.06 -8.47
CA LEU A 282 -4.04 -0.95 -7.01
C LEU A 282 -2.67 -0.57 -6.44
N LEU A 283 -1.60 -1.18 -6.93
CA LEU A 283 -0.24 -0.83 -6.53
C LEU A 283 0.10 0.64 -6.89
N ALA A 284 -0.35 1.12 -8.05
CA ALA A 284 -0.16 2.52 -8.44
C ALA A 284 -1.00 3.48 -7.59
N ALA A 285 -2.26 3.13 -7.30
CA ALA A 285 -3.17 3.94 -6.47
C ALA A 285 -2.68 4.04 -5.02
N THR A 286 -2.20 2.95 -4.44
CA THR A 286 -1.70 2.93 -3.05
C THR A 286 -0.37 3.65 -2.90
N ARG A 287 0.49 3.67 -3.93
CA ARG A 287 1.71 4.49 -3.93
C ARG A 287 1.40 5.98 -3.94
N ALA A 288 0.40 6.42 -4.70
CA ALA A 288 -0.06 7.81 -4.69
C ALA A 288 -0.56 8.22 -3.30
N ALA A 289 -1.44 7.41 -2.70
CA ALA A 289 -1.95 7.63 -1.34
C ALA A 289 -0.85 7.61 -0.25
N GLY A 290 0.21 6.83 -0.44
CA GLY A 290 1.35 6.77 0.48
C GLY A 290 2.21 8.04 0.46
N ARG A 291 2.31 8.73 -0.69
CA ARG A 291 3.05 9.99 -0.83
C ARG A 291 2.33 11.17 -0.17
N GLU A 292 1.02 11.22 -0.26
CA GLU A 292 0.19 12.27 0.38
C GLU A 292 0.18 12.16 1.91
N ALA A 293 0.52 11.01 2.46
CA ALA A 293 0.48 10.74 3.90
C ALA A 293 1.85 10.85 4.60
N SER A 294 2.93 11.24 3.92
CA SER A 294 4.23 11.53 4.54
C SER A 294 4.23 12.95 5.12
N PRO A 295 4.58 13.13 6.41
CA PRO A 295 4.57 14.45 7.07
C PRO A 295 5.68 15.41 6.61
N ASP A 296 6.54 15.01 5.66
CA ASP A 296 7.67 15.82 5.17
C ASP A 296 7.32 16.73 3.97
N SER A 297 6.04 16.93 3.64
CA SER A 297 5.60 17.78 2.52
C SER A 297 4.80 19.02 2.97
N ALA A 298 5.09 19.59 4.14
CA ALA A 298 4.55 20.87 4.57
C ALA A 298 5.64 21.74 5.21
#